data_af621a769a24613d89a50da8e17716bf
#
_entry.id   af621a769a24613d89a50da8e17716bf
#
_cell.length_a   1.000
_cell.length_b   1.000
_cell.length_c   1.000
_cell.angle_alpha   90.00
_cell.angle_beta   90.00
_cell.angle_gamma   90.00
#
_symmetry.space_group_name_H-M   'P 1'
#
loop_
_entity.id
_entity.type
_entity.pdbx_description
1 polymer ?
#
loop_
_entity_poly.entity_id
_entity_poly.type
_entity_poly.pdbx_seq_one_letter_code
_entity_poly.pdbx_strand_id
1 'polypeptide(L)'
;NGLFAGLLLPMLDTAYLAADRWGGVGFDRLRGVWAIILALAVTILVIVLTNRRRLPDLTESLSAGAGASALPLLNTAVLVGFGTVIAALPVFAVVSEAVLGIAPGNPLVALAVSSSILSGLTGSASGGMSIALTTMGETFLARGVAAGIDPGVLHRVIVVATGGLDTLPHN
;
A
#
# COMPACT_ATOMS: atom_id res chain seq x y z
N ASN A 1 -10.24 -9.62 -7.78
CA ASN A 1 -9.36 -10.74 -7.37
C ASN A 1 -9.94 -12.11 -7.77
N GLY A 2 -11.23 -12.39 -7.48
CA GLY A 2 -11.84 -13.71 -7.78
C GLY A 2 -11.85 -14.07 -9.26
N LEU A 3 -12.28 -13.14 -10.12
CA LEU A 3 -12.28 -13.35 -11.58
C LEU A 3 -10.86 -13.51 -12.14
N PHE A 4 -9.92 -12.69 -11.69
CA PHE A 4 -8.52 -12.81 -12.09
C PHE A 4 -7.92 -14.16 -11.67
N ALA A 5 -8.13 -14.55 -10.41
CA ALA A 5 -7.60 -15.80 -9.88
C ALA A 5 -8.27 -17.04 -10.48
N GLY A 6 -9.56 -16.98 -10.78
CA GLY A 6 -10.32 -18.13 -11.29
C GLY A 6 -10.25 -18.33 -12.79
N LEU A 7 -10.15 -17.24 -13.56
CA LEU A 7 -10.20 -17.29 -15.02
C LEU A 7 -8.83 -17.09 -15.69
N LEU A 8 -8.06 -16.12 -15.26
CA LEU A 8 -6.82 -15.75 -15.95
C LEU A 8 -5.59 -16.48 -15.39
N LEU A 9 -5.53 -16.68 -14.08
CA LEU A 9 -4.37 -17.33 -13.45
C LEU A 9 -4.09 -18.75 -14.00
N PRO A 10 -5.10 -19.61 -14.21
CA PRO A 10 -4.87 -20.95 -14.77
C PRO A 10 -4.36 -20.96 -16.20
N MET A 11 -4.53 -19.84 -16.93
CA MET A 11 -4.06 -19.69 -18.33
C MET A 11 -2.64 -19.14 -18.41
N LEU A 12 -2.06 -18.68 -17.31
CA LEU A 12 -0.72 -18.09 -17.26
C LEU A 12 0.30 -19.11 -16.77
N ASP A 13 1.41 -19.23 -17.49
CA ASP A 13 2.57 -20.00 -17.03
C ASP A 13 3.28 -19.20 -15.92
N THR A 14 2.92 -19.52 -14.69
CA THR A 14 3.47 -18.86 -13.49
C THR A 14 4.94 -19.17 -13.27
N ALA A 15 5.43 -20.32 -13.75
CA ALA A 15 6.84 -20.69 -13.68
C ALA A 15 7.68 -19.83 -14.64
N TYR A 16 7.17 -19.60 -15.85
CA TYR A 16 7.81 -18.69 -16.81
C TYR A 16 7.89 -17.26 -16.28
N LEU A 17 6.83 -16.77 -15.63
CA LEU A 17 6.76 -15.41 -15.08
C LEU A 17 7.63 -15.22 -13.84
N ALA A 18 7.93 -16.28 -13.09
CA ALA A 18 8.82 -16.26 -11.91
C ALA A 18 10.30 -16.45 -12.26
N ALA A 19 10.67 -16.58 -13.54
CA ALA A 19 12.06 -16.77 -13.94
C ALA A 19 12.94 -15.56 -13.59
N ASP A 20 14.22 -15.81 -13.27
CA ASP A 20 15.20 -14.78 -12.87
C ASP A 20 15.36 -13.64 -13.88
N ARG A 21 15.18 -13.92 -15.16
CA ARG A 21 15.18 -12.89 -16.24
C ARG A 21 14.12 -11.80 -16.06
N TRP A 22 13.08 -12.07 -15.27
CA TRP A 22 12.01 -11.13 -14.92
C TRP A 22 12.13 -10.59 -13.50
N GLY A 23 13.29 -10.79 -12.86
CA GLY A 23 13.59 -10.33 -11.51
C GLY A 23 13.20 -11.32 -10.40
N GLY A 24 12.86 -12.56 -10.73
CA GLY A 24 12.59 -13.62 -9.74
C GLY A 24 11.39 -13.37 -8.82
N VAL A 25 10.53 -12.39 -9.15
CA VAL A 25 9.37 -12.03 -8.32
C VAL A 25 8.24 -13.01 -8.60
N GLY A 26 7.91 -13.83 -7.60
CA GLY A 26 6.78 -14.74 -7.68
C GLY A 26 5.46 -14.03 -8.00
N PHE A 27 4.66 -14.62 -8.89
CA PHE A 27 3.42 -14.03 -9.38
C PHE A 27 2.41 -13.73 -8.26
N ASP A 28 2.45 -14.47 -7.16
CA ASP A 28 1.58 -14.24 -5.99
C ASP A 28 1.74 -12.83 -5.39
N ARG A 29 2.94 -12.27 -5.44
CA ARG A 29 3.20 -10.88 -4.99
C ARG A 29 2.59 -9.84 -5.93
N LEU A 30 2.53 -10.14 -7.22
CA LEU A 30 2.04 -9.24 -8.26
C LEU A 30 0.54 -9.37 -8.52
N ARG A 31 -0.08 -10.47 -8.08
CA ARG A 31 -1.48 -10.80 -8.32
C ARG A 31 -2.44 -9.68 -7.91
N GLY A 32 -2.21 -9.06 -6.75
CA GLY A 32 -3.05 -7.96 -6.27
C GLY A 32 -2.99 -6.75 -7.17
N VAL A 33 -1.78 -6.35 -7.59
CA VAL A 33 -1.56 -5.19 -8.46
C VAL A 33 -2.16 -5.43 -9.84
N TRP A 34 -1.93 -6.59 -10.45
CA TRP A 34 -2.52 -6.94 -11.74
C TRP A 34 -4.04 -7.01 -11.71
N ALA A 35 -4.62 -7.52 -10.62
CA ALA A 35 -6.08 -7.54 -10.46
C ALA A 35 -6.67 -6.11 -10.44
N ILE A 36 -5.98 -5.15 -9.81
CA ILE A 36 -6.40 -3.75 -9.79
C ILE A 36 -6.26 -3.12 -11.18
N ILE A 37 -5.12 -3.31 -11.85
CA ILE A 37 -4.88 -2.77 -13.20
C ILE A 37 -5.97 -3.26 -14.16
N LEU A 38 -6.25 -4.56 -14.18
CA LEU A 38 -7.29 -5.12 -15.04
C LEU A 38 -8.68 -4.63 -14.68
N ALA A 39 -9.01 -4.53 -13.39
CA ALA A 39 -10.30 -4.00 -12.96
C ALA A 39 -10.48 -2.55 -13.42
N LEU A 40 -9.46 -1.71 -13.30
CA LEU A 40 -9.49 -0.33 -13.79
C LEU A 40 -9.61 -0.27 -15.31
N ALA A 41 -8.86 -1.07 -16.06
CA ALA A 41 -8.93 -1.14 -17.51
C ALA A 41 -10.32 -1.55 -17.99
N VAL A 42 -10.92 -2.58 -17.37
CA VAL A 42 -12.28 -3.02 -17.68
C VAL A 42 -13.30 -1.92 -17.34
N THR A 43 -13.13 -1.24 -16.20
CA THR A 43 -14.01 -0.14 -15.78
C THR A 43 -13.96 1.01 -16.80
N ILE A 44 -12.76 1.41 -17.23
CA ILE A 44 -12.59 2.44 -18.28
C ILE A 44 -13.28 1.99 -19.56
N LEU A 45 -13.07 0.75 -19.98
CA LEU A 45 -13.69 0.20 -21.18
C LEU A 45 -15.22 0.24 -21.10
N VAL A 46 -15.80 -0.19 -19.96
CA VAL A 46 -17.25 -0.15 -19.73
C VAL A 46 -17.77 1.28 -19.77
N ILE A 47 -17.10 2.24 -19.10
CA ILE A 47 -17.48 3.64 -19.13
C ILE A 47 -17.47 4.19 -20.55
N VAL A 48 -16.43 3.92 -21.31
CA VAL A 48 -16.32 4.37 -22.71
C VAL A 48 -17.43 3.78 -23.58
N LEU A 49 -17.68 2.48 -23.47
CA LEU A 49 -18.70 1.80 -24.27
C LEU A 49 -20.12 2.26 -23.93
N THR A 50 -20.43 2.44 -22.64
CA THR A 50 -21.78 2.83 -22.19
C THR A 50 -22.06 4.32 -22.34
N ASN A 51 -21.03 5.17 -22.29
CA ASN A 51 -21.18 6.63 -22.38
C ASN A 51 -20.61 7.25 -23.65
N ARG A 52 -20.37 6.46 -24.69
CA ARG A 52 -19.74 6.91 -25.94
C ARG A 52 -20.37 8.17 -26.54
N ARG A 53 -21.68 8.33 -26.38
CA ARG A 53 -22.42 9.51 -26.88
C ARG A 53 -22.25 10.76 -26.01
N ARG A 54 -21.78 10.60 -24.76
CA ARG A 54 -21.57 11.67 -23.78
C ARG A 54 -20.12 12.08 -23.63
N LEU A 55 -19.20 11.37 -24.29
CA LEU A 55 -17.78 11.64 -24.32
C LEU A 55 -17.41 12.18 -25.71
N PRO A 56 -17.57 13.49 -25.97
CA PRO A 56 -17.38 14.09 -27.29
C PRO A 56 -15.91 14.00 -27.73
N ASP A 57 -14.96 14.11 -26.78
CA ASP A 57 -13.53 13.89 -27.05
C ASP A 57 -12.94 12.91 -26.04
N LEU A 58 -12.85 11.65 -26.48
CA LEU A 58 -12.26 10.57 -25.68
C LEU A 58 -10.77 10.78 -25.48
N THR A 59 -10.07 11.29 -26.51
CA THR A 59 -8.62 11.49 -26.45
C THR A 59 -8.27 12.55 -25.43
N GLU A 60 -9.00 13.67 -25.43
CA GLU A 60 -8.83 14.73 -24.44
C GLU A 60 -9.10 14.22 -23.02
N SER A 61 -10.21 13.49 -22.82
CA SER A 61 -10.58 12.92 -21.51
C SER A 61 -9.52 11.96 -20.97
N LEU A 62 -8.98 11.08 -21.84
CA LEU A 62 -7.93 10.14 -21.45
C LEU A 62 -6.59 10.85 -21.18
N SER A 63 -6.23 11.85 -21.99
CA SER A 63 -5.03 12.64 -21.78
C SER A 63 -5.08 13.46 -20.47
N ALA A 64 -6.23 14.08 -20.20
CA ALA A 64 -6.46 14.78 -18.93
C ALA A 64 -6.36 13.85 -17.72
N GLY A 65 -6.96 12.66 -17.80
CA GLY A 65 -6.86 11.62 -16.76
C GLY A 65 -5.43 11.14 -16.54
N ALA A 66 -4.69 10.90 -17.62
CA ALA A 66 -3.28 10.50 -17.56
C ALA A 66 -2.43 11.62 -16.92
N GLY A 67 -2.64 12.88 -17.31
CA GLY A 67 -1.96 14.03 -16.73
C GLY A 67 -2.26 14.18 -15.23
N ALA A 68 -3.53 14.01 -14.83
CA ALA A 68 -3.96 14.09 -13.42
C ALA A 68 -3.35 12.97 -12.55
N SER A 69 -2.93 11.85 -13.12
CA SER A 69 -2.30 10.75 -12.39
C SER A 69 -0.85 11.03 -11.98
N ALA A 70 -0.19 12.01 -12.60
CA ALA A 70 1.23 12.31 -12.36
C ALA A 70 1.49 12.77 -10.92
N LEU A 71 0.63 13.66 -10.39
CA LEU A 71 0.80 14.20 -9.03
C LEU A 71 0.63 13.13 -7.94
N PRO A 72 -0.42 12.29 -7.92
CA PRO A 72 -0.53 11.19 -6.99
C PRO A 72 0.63 10.20 -7.05
N LEU A 73 1.14 9.91 -8.26
CA LEU A 73 2.29 9.03 -8.45
C LEU A 73 3.57 9.62 -7.83
N LEU A 74 3.84 10.90 -8.09
CA LEU A 74 4.97 11.61 -7.50
C LEU A 74 4.85 11.70 -5.97
N ASN A 75 3.67 12.03 -5.45
CA ASN A 75 3.44 12.07 -4.01
C ASN A 75 3.73 10.72 -3.36
N THR A 76 3.24 9.62 -3.95
CA THR A 76 3.52 8.28 -3.43
C THR A 76 5.02 7.96 -3.46
N ALA A 77 5.70 8.27 -4.56
CA ALA A 77 7.15 8.05 -4.70
C ALA A 77 7.95 8.86 -3.66
N VAL A 78 7.60 10.13 -3.46
CA VAL A 78 8.24 11.02 -2.47
C VAL A 78 8.02 10.51 -1.06
N LEU A 79 6.79 10.09 -0.70
CA LEU A 79 6.47 9.55 0.61
C LEU A 79 7.26 8.28 0.93
N VAL A 80 7.37 7.35 -0.03
CA VAL A 80 8.16 6.13 0.13
C VAL A 80 9.65 6.47 0.27
N GLY A 81 10.17 7.38 -0.57
CA GLY A 81 11.55 7.86 -0.49
C GLY A 81 11.85 8.54 0.85
N PHE A 82 10.95 9.41 1.32
CA PHE A 82 11.06 10.08 2.61
C PHE A 82 11.09 9.08 3.77
N GLY A 83 10.20 8.07 3.74
CA GLY A 83 10.18 7.01 4.74
C GLY A 83 11.52 6.24 4.81
N THR A 84 12.13 5.97 3.64
CA THR A 84 13.43 5.31 3.56
C THR A 84 14.55 6.17 4.15
N VAL A 85 14.53 7.47 3.89
CA VAL A 85 15.50 8.44 4.47
C VAL A 85 15.35 8.50 5.99
N ILE A 86 14.11 8.59 6.50
CA ILE A 86 13.85 8.59 7.94
C ILE A 86 14.36 7.31 8.60
N ALA A 87 14.11 6.16 7.98
CA ALA A 87 14.59 4.87 8.48
C ALA A 87 16.11 4.78 8.60
N ALA A 88 16.84 5.50 7.74
CA ALA A 88 18.30 5.55 7.76
C ALA A 88 18.89 6.50 8.84
N LEU A 89 18.06 7.33 9.48
CA LEU A 89 18.54 8.25 10.50
C LEU A 89 18.77 7.53 11.84
N PRO A 90 19.92 7.75 12.53
CA PRO A 90 20.19 7.11 13.82
C PRO A 90 19.12 7.40 14.89
N VAL A 91 18.51 8.59 14.86
CA VAL A 91 17.44 8.96 15.78
C VAL A 91 16.20 8.08 15.61
N PHE A 92 16.00 7.49 14.43
CA PHE A 92 14.85 6.63 14.19
C PHE A 92 14.91 5.33 15.01
N ALA A 93 16.09 4.82 15.32
CA ALA A 93 16.25 3.68 16.23
C ALA A 93 15.68 3.98 17.61
N VAL A 94 15.94 5.18 18.14
CA VAL A 94 15.40 5.63 19.43
C VAL A 94 13.87 5.74 19.40
N VAL A 95 13.32 6.31 18.33
CA VAL A 95 11.86 6.42 18.15
C VAL A 95 11.22 5.03 18.04
N SER A 96 11.82 4.14 17.26
CA SER A 96 11.33 2.77 17.09
C SER A 96 11.33 2.00 18.40
N GLU A 97 12.40 2.12 19.21
CA GLU A 97 12.50 1.48 20.50
C GLU A 97 11.45 2.01 21.48
N ALA A 98 11.27 3.33 21.54
CA ALA A 98 10.25 3.97 22.36
C ALA A 98 8.84 3.50 21.98
N VAL A 99 8.54 3.47 20.70
CA VAL A 99 7.24 3.05 20.17
C VAL A 99 6.98 1.55 20.41
N LEU A 100 7.98 0.70 20.20
CA LEU A 100 7.90 -0.73 20.48
C LEU A 100 7.77 -1.03 21.98
N GLY A 101 8.17 -0.08 22.84
CA GLY A 101 8.03 -0.13 24.28
C GLY A 101 6.64 0.27 24.81
N ILE A 102 5.77 0.89 23.99
CA ILE A 102 4.44 1.36 24.43
C ILE A 102 3.55 0.20 24.89
N ALA A 103 3.62 -0.95 24.23
CA ALA A 103 2.84 -2.14 24.60
C ALA A 103 3.63 -3.41 24.33
N PRO A 104 4.68 -3.73 25.13
CA PRO A 104 5.60 -4.82 24.84
C PRO A 104 4.91 -6.19 24.79
N GLY A 105 3.78 -6.34 25.49
CA GLY A 105 2.99 -7.58 25.53
C GLY A 105 1.92 -7.69 24.45
N ASN A 106 1.65 -6.63 23.66
CA ASN A 106 0.61 -6.65 22.65
C ASN A 106 1.07 -5.97 21.34
N PRO A 107 1.52 -6.75 20.35
CA PRO A 107 2.02 -6.20 19.09
C PRO A 107 0.95 -5.45 18.29
N LEU A 108 -0.34 -5.76 18.45
CA LEU A 108 -1.42 -5.05 17.75
C LEU A 108 -1.58 -3.61 18.29
N VAL A 109 -1.51 -3.43 19.60
CA VAL A 109 -1.58 -2.10 20.22
C VAL A 109 -0.36 -1.26 19.84
N ALA A 110 0.84 -1.84 19.92
CA ALA A 110 2.06 -1.16 19.52
C ALA A 110 2.01 -0.74 18.03
N LEU A 111 1.56 -1.62 17.14
CA LEU A 111 1.39 -1.34 15.71
C LEU A 111 0.36 -0.22 15.50
N ALA A 112 -0.79 -0.29 16.17
CA ALA A 112 -1.86 0.71 16.02
C ALA A 112 -1.40 2.09 16.47
N VAL A 113 -0.79 2.19 17.66
CA VAL A 113 -0.32 3.48 18.19
C VAL A 113 0.78 4.07 17.33
N SER A 114 1.77 3.25 16.92
CA SER A 114 2.86 3.70 16.05
C SER A 114 2.36 4.28 14.73
N SER A 115 1.51 3.52 14.05
CA SER A 115 0.98 3.93 12.75
C SER A 115 0.06 5.14 12.86
N SER A 116 -0.73 5.27 13.94
CA SER A 116 -1.53 6.46 14.20
C SER A 116 -0.66 7.70 14.42
N ILE A 117 0.40 7.60 15.24
CA ILE A 117 1.33 8.70 15.47
C ILE A 117 1.99 9.14 14.17
N LEU A 118 2.50 8.19 13.37
CA LEU A 118 3.16 8.50 12.10
C LEU A 118 2.20 9.12 11.08
N SER A 119 0.95 8.67 11.05
CA SER A 119 -0.09 9.26 10.19
C SER A 119 -0.43 10.69 10.64
N GLY A 120 -0.55 10.92 11.95
CA GLY A 120 -0.76 12.26 12.49
C GLY A 120 0.41 13.21 12.20
N LEU A 121 1.67 12.73 12.32
CA LEU A 121 2.86 13.55 12.04
C LEU A 121 3.00 13.90 10.56
N THR A 122 2.61 12.99 9.67
CA THR A 122 2.71 13.18 8.22
C THR A 122 1.48 13.86 7.61
N GLY A 123 0.39 13.95 8.36
CA GLY A 123 -0.89 14.40 7.84
C GLY A 123 -1.46 13.51 6.74
N SER A 124 -1.09 12.24 6.71
CA SER A 124 -1.49 11.32 5.66
C SER A 124 -1.55 9.88 6.14
N ALA A 125 -2.73 9.24 6.04
CA ALA A 125 -2.89 7.83 6.37
C ALA A 125 -1.94 6.94 5.56
N SER A 126 -1.86 7.14 4.26
CA SER A 126 -0.98 6.37 3.37
C SER A 126 0.50 6.67 3.62
N GLY A 127 0.85 7.92 3.92
CA GLY A 127 2.21 8.33 4.27
C GLY A 127 2.68 7.68 5.57
N GLY A 128 1.89 7.81 6.64
CA GLY A 128 2.18 7.21 7.94
C GLY A 128 2.27 5.69 7.87
N MET A 129 1.36 5.04 7.14
CA MET A 129 1.40 3.60 6.90
C MET A 129 2.66 3.17 6.15
N SER A 130 3.03 3.88 5.10
CA SER A 130 4.23 3.57 4.31
C SER A 130 5.49 3.66 5.16
N ILE A 131 5.62 4.72 5.97
CA ILE A 131 6.75 4.88 6.89
C ILE A 131 6.75 3.74 7.93
N ALA A 132 5.63 3.47 8.59
CA ALA A 132 5.54 2.40 9.59
C ALA A 132 5.93 1.03 9.02
N LEU A 133 5.44 0.69 7.83
CA LEU A 133 5.75 -0.59 7.19
C LEU A 133 7.20 -0.68 6.71
N THR A 134 7.73 0.39 6.10
CA THR A 134 9.11 0.40 5.61
C THR A 134 10.12 0.30 6.76
N THR A 135 9.82 0.93 7.88
CA THR A 135 10.78 1.07 8.99
C THR A 135 10.64 -0.01 10.06
N MET A 136 9.41 -0.41 10.38
CA MET A 136 9.11 -1.33 11.49
C MET A 136 8.27 -2.55 11.09
N GLY A 137 7.91 -2.68 9.80
CA GLY A 137 7.00 -3.72 9.33
C GLY A 137 7.49 -5.13 9.63
N GLU A 138 8.78 -5.41 9.39
CA GLU A 138 9.37 -6.73 9.69
C GLU A 138 9.35 -7.04 11.19
N THR A 139 9.63 -6.04 12.03
CA THR A 139 9.59 -6.20 13.50
C THR A 139 8.19 -6.52 14.00
N PHE A 140 7.17 -5.80 13.49
CA PHE A 140 5.78 -6.06 13.86
C PHE A 140 5.29 -7.41 13.34
N LEU A 141 5.70 -7.79 12.14
CA LEU A 141 5.37 -9.10 11.57
C LEU A 141 5.98 -10.22 12.42
N ALA A 142 7.27 -10.14 12.76
CA ALA A 142 7.95 -11.14 13.57
C ALA A 142 7.31 -11.26 14.97
N ARG A 143 7.03 -10.14 15.64
CA ARG A 143 6.35 -10.12 16.95
C ARG A 143 4.92 -10.66 16.88
N GLY A 144 4.18 -10.30 15.82
CA GLY A 144 2.83 -10.80 15.61
C GLY A 144 2.79 -12.30 15.41
N VAL A 145 3.65 -12.84 14.56
CA VAL A 145 3.75 -14.29 14.31
C VAL A 145 4.17 -15.02 15.59
N ALA A 146 5.15 -14.49 16.33
CA ALA A 146 5.57 -15.06 17.61
C ALA A 146 4.45 -15.07 18.66
N ALA A 147 3.51 -14.11 18.59
CA ALA A 147 2.32 -14.05 19.43
C ALA A 147 1.13 -14.87 18.89
N GLY A 148 1.30 -15.63 17.80
CA GLY A 148 0.25 -16.43 17.17
C GLY A 148 -0.79 -15.59 16.41
N ILE A 149 -0.48 -14.35 16.05
CA ILE A 149 -1.38 -13.44 15.34
C ILE A 149 -1.22 -13.65 13.83
N ASP A 150 -2.34 -13.82 13.14
CA ASP A 150 -2.37 -13.90 11.68
C ASP A 150 -1.90 -12.59 11.04
N PRO A 151 -0.99 -12.62 10.05
CA PRO A 151 -0.51 -11.41 9.35
C PRO A 151 -1.63 -10.56 8.75
N GLY A 152 -2.74 -11.15 8.35
CA GLY A 152 -3.90 -10.42 7.85
C GLY A 152 -4.59 -9.59 8.94
N VAL A 153 -4.48 -9.96 10.21
CA VAL A 153 -4.97 -9.14 11.33
C VAL A 153 -4.06 -7.92 11.51
N LEU A 154 -2.73 -8.10 11.47
CA LEU A 154 -1.77 -6.99 11.51
C LEU A 154 -2.03 -5.98 10.40
N HIS A 155 -2.24 -6.48 9.18
CA HIS A 155 -2.57 -5.64 8.02
C HIS A 155 -3.86 -4.83 8.23
N ARG A 156 -4.92 -5.44 8.75
CA ARG A 156 -6.18 -4.73 9.01
C ARG A 156 -6.03 -3.68 10.10
N VAL A 157 -5.29 -4.00 11.16
CA VAL A 157 -5.05 -3.06 12.27
C VAL A 157 -4.31 -1.82 11.78
N ILE A 158 -3.24 -1.98 10.99
CA ILE A 158 -2.50 -0.80 10.49
C ILE A 158 -3.37 0.06 9.57
N VAL A 159 -4.16 -0.54 8.67
CA VAL A 159 -5.05 0.20 7.76
C VAL A 159 -6.08 1.03 8.54
N VAL A 160 -6.68 0.46 9.58
CA VAL A 160 -7.67 1.18 10.40
C VAL A 160 -7.01 2.26 11.27
N ALA A 161 -5.86 1.94 11.87
CA ALA A 161 -5.17 2.83 12.80
C ALA A 161 -4.63 4.10 12.11
N THR A 162 -4.18 4.00 10.86
CA THR A 162 -3.66 5.15 10.12
C THR A 162 -4.73 6.16 9.72
N GLY A 163 -6.01 5.75 9.63
CA GLY A 163 -7.12 6.64 9.29
C GLY A 163 -7.63 7.50 10.47
N GLY A 164 -7.08 7.34 11.68
CA GLY A 164 -7.57 8.05 12.87
C GLY A 164 -7.05 9.47 13.01
N LEU A 165 -5.75 9.66 12.92
CA LEU A 165 -5.08 10.93 13.18
C LEU A 165 -4.72 11.75 11.94
N ASP A 166 -4.93 11.21 10.73
CA ASP A 166 -4.74 11.95 9.48
C ASP A 166 -5.83 13.02 9.24
N THR A 167 -6.91 12.99 10.00
CA THR A 167 -8.01 13.97 9.94
C THR A 167 -7.85 15.14 10.91
N LEU A 168 -6.66 15.32 11.51
CA LEU A 168 -6.40 16.42 12.42
C LEU A 168 -6.40 17.78 11.67
N PRO A 169 -6.76 18.90 12.37
CA PRO A 169 -6.94 20.21 11.71
C PRO A 169 -5.69 20.82 11.07
N HIS A 170 -4.52 20.21 11.23
CA HIS A 170 -3.27 20.66 10.59
C HIS A 170 -3.02 20.01 9.22
N ASN A 171 -3.97 19.22 8.73
CA ASN A 171 -3.92 18.53 7.43
C ASN A 171 -4.76 19.25 6.39
#